data_157d224c4d3eb0e9d44f5d2979612133
#
_entry.id   157d224c4d3eb0e9d44f5d2979612133
#
_cell.length_a   1.000
_cell.length_b   1.000
_cell.length_c   1.000
_cell.angle_alpha   90.00
_cell.angle_beta   90.00
_cell.angle_gamma   90.00
#
_symmetry.space_group_name_H-M   'P 1'
#
loop_
_entity.id
_entity.type
_entity.pdbx_description
1 polymer ?
#
loop_
_entity_poly.entity_id
_entity_poly.type
_entity_poly.pdbx_seq_one_letter_code
_entity_poly.pdbx_strand_id
1 'polypeptide(L)'
;NKKYYVPNNAILTVAGDIDIPQTKEWISDYFAPIPRGVTIERSFTKERPITETIRAEAYDPNIQIPAIFLAYRTPGRNTRDARVLDVISTYLSKGKSSKLYKKLVDNQKMSLQVAAFNMNNEDYSTYVILSLPLGETTLSTLVAEIDEEVEKIKNELISEKDYQKLQNQFESEFVSANANIAGIANSLAEYYAFYDGNTDLINEELDLYKSISREDIRQVARKYLNTNQRLELHYLPESQKEEK
;
A
#
# COMPACT_ATOMS: atom_id res chain seq x y z
N ASN A 1 1.72 10.25 24.33
CA ASN A 1 2.47 9.00 24.57
C ASN A 1 1.80 8.13 25.67
N LYS A 2 1.43 8.67 26.84
CA LYS A 2 0.86 7.89 27.98
C LYS A 2 -0.39 7.08 27.65
N LYS A 3 -1.18 7.43 26.62
CA LYS A 3 -2.40 6.72 26.23
C LYS A 3 -2.11 5.46 25.40
N TYR A 4 -1.19 5.54 24.45
CA TYR A 4 -0.98 4.49 23.44
C TYR A 4 0.27 3.63 23.67
N TYR A 5 1.28 4.16 24.36
CA TYR A 5 2.54 3.45 24.67
C TYR A 5 2.43 2.78 26.03
N VAL A 6 1.67 1.71 26.08
CA VAL A 6 1.38 0.94 27.29
C VAL A 6 1.44 -0.56 26.97
N PRO A 7 1.78 -1.42 27.95
CA PRO A 7 1.98 -2.86 27.70
C PRO A 7 0.77 -3.56 27.06
N ASN A 8 -0.42 -3.16 27.42
CA ASN A 8 -1.66 -3.73 26.86
C ASN A 8 -2.02 -3.21 25.45
N ASN A 9 -1.19 -2.37 24.87
CA ASN A 9 -1.30 -1.88 23.48
C ASN A 9 0.02 -2.09 22.71
N ALA A 10 0.85 -3.04 23.14
CA ALA A 10 2.10 -3.38 22.52
C ALA A 10 2.20 -4.89 22.29
N ILE A 11 2.86 -5.28 21.22
CA ILE A 11 3.17 -6.67 20.90
C ILE A 11 4.69 -6.79 20.91
N LEU A 12 5.19 -7.74 21.69
CA LEU A 12 6.59 -8.08 21.73
C LEU A 12 6.79 -9.44 21.08
N THR A 13 7.59 -9.48 20.04
CA THR A 13 8.02 -10.73 19.40
C THR A 13 9.51 -10.91 19.62
N VAL A 14 9.89 -12.07 20.10
CA VAL A 14 11.29 -12.48 20.28
C VAL A 14 11.52 -13.75 19.49
N ALA A 15 12.48 -13.72 18.58
CA ALA A 15 12.84 -14.85 17.73
C ALA A 15 14.35 -15.03 17.66
N GLY A 16 14.80 -16.28 17.56
CA GLY A 16 16.22 -16.61 17.49
C GLY A 16 16.52 -17.92 18.20
N ASP A 17 17.81 -18.16 18.44
CA ASP A 17 18.27 -19.25 19.29
C ASP A 17 18.12 -18.84 20.77
N ILE A 18 16.91 -19.04 21.30
CA ILE A 18 16.51 -18.60 22.63
C ILE A 18 16.06 -19.79 23.51
N ASP A 19 16.37 -19.71 24.81
CA ASP A 19 15.68 -20.52 25.80
C ASP A 19 14.35 -19.88 26.15
N ILE A 20 13.25 -20.53 25.76
CA ILE A 20 11.88 -19.97 25.90
C ILE A 20 11.50 -19.76 27.38
N PRO A 21 11.69 -20.71 28.31
CA PRO A 21 11.44 -20.51 29.73
C PRO A 21 12.20 -19.31 30.30
N GLN A 22 13.50 -19.24 30.08
CA GLN A 22 14.34 -18.17 30.58
C GLN A 22 13.97 -16.81 29.98
N THR A 23 13.67 -16.78 28.67
CA THR A 23 13.23 -15.54 28.00
C THR A 23 11.91 -15.02 28.57
N LYS A 24 10.95 -15.90 28.85
CA LYS A 24 9.70 -15.55 29.50
C LYS A 24 9.89 -14.97 30.90
N GLU A 25 10.82 -15.53 31.69
CA GLU A 25 11.19 -15.01 33.00
C GLU A 25 11.73 -13.59 32.87
N TRP A 26 12.71 -13.36 32.01
CA TRP A 26 13.24 -12.02 31.75
C TRP A 26 12.19 -11.02 31.26
N ILE A 27 11.30 -11.42 30.34
CA ILE A 27 10.19 -10.57 29.90
C ILE A 27 9.31 -10.19 31.09
N SER A 28 8.99 -11.14 31.97
CA SER A 28 8.23 -10.87 33.17
C SER A 28 8.94 -9.90 34.09
N ASP A 29 10.22 -10.10 34.37
CA ASP A 29 11.00 -9.25 35.26
C ASP A 29 11.10 -7.80 34.78
N TYR A 30 11.28 -7.61 33.48
CA TYR A 30 11.44 -6.26 32.91
C TYR A 30 10.13 -5.56 32.60
N PHE A 31 9.09 -6.28 32.19
CA PHE A 31 7.85 -5.66 31.70
C PHE A 31 6.66 -5.77 32.67
N ALA A 32 6.59 -6.78 33.54
CA ALA A 32 5.47 -6.89 34.48
C ALA A 32 5.35 -5.72 35.48
N PRO A 33 6.46 -5.05 35.89
CA PRO A 33 6.35 -3.85 36.74
C PRO A 33 5.73 -2.65 36.04
N ILE A 34 5.64 -2.63 34.71
CA ILE A 34 5.07 -1.52 33.96
C ILE A 34 3.54 -1.58 34.08
N PRO A 35 2.88 -0.52 34.60
CA PRO A 35 1.46 -0.56 34.82
C PRO A 35 0.67 -0.64 33.51
N ARG A 36 -0.41 -1.43 33.54
CA ARG A 36 -1.36 -1.51 32.46
C ARG A 36 -2.01 -0.14 32.21
N GLY A 37 -2.09 0.28 30.96
CA GLY A 37 -2.80 1.49 30.58
C GLY A 37 -4.31 1.31 30.44
N VAL A 38 -5.01 2.41 30.18
CA VAL A 38 -6.45 2.39 29.90
C VAL A 38 -6.70 1.60 28.61
N THR A 39 -7.74 0.79 28.58
CA THR A 39 -8.18 0.11 27.36
C THR A 39 -8.57 1.15 26.31
N ILE A 40 -7.99 1.01 25.12
CA ILE A 40 -8.27 1.93 24.02
C ILE A 40 -9.52 1.45 23.30
N GLU A 41 -10.59 2.23 23.43
CA GLU A 41 -11.77 2.03 22.60
C GLU A 41 -11.54 2.66 21.23
N ARG A 42 -11.69 1.86 20.18
CA ARG A 42 -11.61 2.35 18.80
C ARG A 42 -12.98 2.91 18.42
N SER A 43 -13.02 4.22 18.20
CA SER A 43 -14.18 4.91 17.68
C SER A 43 -13.74 5.75 16.49
N PHE A 44 -14.31 5.50 15.33
CA PHE A 44 -14.07 6.30 14.13
C PHE A 44 -15.37 6.55 13.39
N THR A 45 -15.48 7.72 12.82
CA THR A 45 -16.61 8.08 11.97
C THR A 45 -16.34 7.57 10.56
N LYS A 46 -17.28 6.78 10.05
CA LYS A 46 -17.19 6.33 8.65
C LYS A 46 -17.44 7.51 7.72
N GLU A 47 -16.46 7.86 6.94
CA GLU A 47 -16.60 8.91 5.94
C GLU A 47 -17.54 8.50 4.79
N ARG A 48 -18.12 9.50 4.14
CA ARG A 48 -18.99 9.28 2.98
C ARG A 48 -18.18 8.72 1.80
N PRO A 49 -18.76 7.86 0.96
CA PRO A 49 -18.12 7.42 -0.27
C PRO A 49 -17.77 8.61 -1.17
N ILE A 50 -16.66 8.51 -1.87
CA ILE A 50 -16.32 9.44 -2.95
C ILE A 50 -17.14 9.00 -4.17
N THR A 51 -18.02 9.87 -4.65
CA THR A 51 -18.95 9.59 -5.76
C THR A 51 -18.68 10.44 -6.99
N GLU A 52 -17.73 11.37 -6.91
CA GLU A 52 -17.30 12.25 -8.00
C GLU A 52 -15.78 12.49 -7.89
N THR A 53 -15.17 12.98 -8.97
CA THR A 53 -13.76 13.38 -8.93
C THR A 53 -13.60 14.64 -8.08
N ILE A 54 -12.87 14.54 -6.99
CA ILE A 54 -12.49 15.67 -6.15
C ILE A 54 -11.16 16.21 -6.67
N ARG A 55 -11.08 17.49 -7.01
CA ARG A 55 -9.84 18.16 -7.40
C ARG A 55 -9.39 19.10 -6.30
N ALA A 56 -8.10 19.00 -5.96
CA ALA A 56 -7.49 19.83 -4.93
C ALA A 56 -6.05 20.19 -5.32
N GLU A 57 -5.59 21.28 -4.74
CA GLU A 57 -4.21 21.76 -4.85
C GLU A 57 -3.60 21.89 -3.45
N ALA A 58 -2.35 21.50 -3.33
CA ALA A 58 -1.55 21.75 -2.15
C ALA A 58 -0.20 22.34 -2.56
N TYR A 59 0.28 23.31 -1.79
CA TYR A 59 1.51 24.05 -2.09
C TYR A 59 2.57 23.79 -1.03
N ASP A 60 3.82 23.56 -1.45
CA ASP A 60 4.94 23.28 -0.55
C ASP A 60 6.16 24.13 -0.97
N PRO A 61 6.74 24.94 -0.06
CA PRO A 61 7.91 25.75 -0.36
C PRO A 61 9.19 24.92 -0.58
N ASN A 62 9.20 23.65 -0.18
CA ASN A 62 10.40 22.82 -0.22
C ASN A 62 10.53 21.99 -1.50
N ILE A 63 9.52 21.98 -2.37
CA ILE A 63 9.58 21.26 -3.64
C ILE A 63 9.81 22.22 -4.81
N GLN A 64 10.45 21.71 -5.86
CA GLN A 64 10.67 22.44 -7.12
C GLN A 64 9.91 21.82 -8.28
N ILE A 65 9.58 20.54 -8.20
CA ILE A 65 8.90 19.79 -9.23
C ILE A 65 7.51 19.46 -8.73
N PRO A 66 6.45 19.78 -9.48
CA PRO A 66 5.10 19.41 -9.12
C PRO A 66 4.90 17.90 -9.16
N ALA A 67 3.88 17.40 -8.47
CA ALA A 67 3.46 16.01 -8.55
C ALA A 67 1.94 15.90 -8.67
N ILE A 68 1.48 14.87 -9.36
CA ILE A 68 0.06 14.46 -9.34
C ILE A 68 -0.10 13.26 -8.42
N PHE A 69 -1.12 13.29 -7.56
CA PHE A 69 -1.57 12.16 -6.76
C PHE A 69 -3.01 11.82 -7.15
N LEU A 70 -3.22 10.60 -7.60
CA LEU A 70 -4.54 10.02 -7.81
C LEU A 70 -4.82 9.08 -6.65
N ALA A 71 -5.74 9.45 -5.77
CA ALA A 71 -6.03 8.71 -4.55
C ALA A 71 -7.45 8.14 -4.57
N TYR A 72 -7.55 6.82 -4.38
CA TYR A 72 -8.80 6.08 -4.39
C TYR A 72 -9.05 5.48 -3.01
N ARG A 73 -10.29 5.52 -2.54
CA ARG A 73 -10.66 4.86 -1.30
C ARG A 73 -10.79 3.36 -1.54
N THR A 74 -10.12 2.57 -0.71
CA THR A 74 -10.05 1.12 -0.80
C THR A 74 -10.39 0.46 0.53
N PRO A 75 -10.67 -0.85 0.57
CA PRO A 75 -10.99 -1.54 1.80
C PRO A 75 -9.77 -1.70 2.70
N GLY A 76 -10.01 -2.06 3.97
CA GLY A 76 -8.97 -2.37 4.92
C GLY A 76 -8.12 -3.58 4.52
N ARG A 77 -6.91 -3.62 5.08
CA ARG A 77 -5.84 -4.59 4.73
C ARG A 77 -6.22 -6.07 4.87
N ASN A 78 -7.19 -6.41 5.73
CA ASN A 78 -7.59 -7.80 5.99
C ASN A 78 -8.46 -8.40 4.89
N THR A 79 -8.77 -7.65 3.84
CA THR A 79 -9.65 -8.10 2.76
C THR A 79 -8.85 -8.74 1.61
N ARG A 80 -9.50 -9.66 0.88
CA ARG A 80 -8.94 -10.19 -0.37
C ARG A 80 -8.68 -9.08 -1.39
N ASP A 81 -9.59 -8.10 -1.50
CA ASP A 81 -9.47 -6.99 -2.43
C ASP A 81 -8.22 -6.15 -2.17
N ALA A 82 -7.81 -5.96 -0.89
CA ALA A 82 -6.56 -5.26 -0.56
C ALA A 82 -5.34 -5.99 -1.14
N ARG A 83 -5.26 -7.32 -1.02
CA ARG A 83 -4.18 -8.12 -1.63
C ARG A 83 -4.18 -8.01 -3.16
N VAL A 84 -5.36 -8.00 -3.78
CA VAL A 84 -5.45 -7.81 -5.24
C VAL A 84 -4.96 -6.42 -5.63
N LEU A 85 -5.23 -5.39 -4.84
CA LEU A 85 -4.69 -4.03 -5.05
C LEU A 85 -3.16 -3.98 -4.95
N ASP A 86 -2.54 -4.77 -4.07
CA ASP A 86 -1.08 -4.91 -4.01
C ASP A 86 -0.52 -5.55 -5.29
N VAL A 87 -1.24 -6.55 -5.84
CA VAL A 87 -0.89 -7.15 -7.14
C VAL A 87 -1.00 -6.11 -8.27
N ILE A 88 -2.06 -5.30 -8.28
CA ILE A 88 -2.23 -4.20 -9.25
C ILE A 88 -1.11 -3.17 -9.11
N SER A 89 -0.72 -2.81 -7.88
CA SER A 89 0.39 -1.90 -7.62
C SER A 89 1.70 -2.40 -8.23
N THR A 90 1.98 -3.68 -8.02
CA THR A 90 3.16 -4.35 -8.54
C THR A 90 3.15 -4.37 -10.08
N TYR A 91 2.02 -4.69 -10.69
CA TYR A 91 1.85 -4.68 -12.14
C TYR A 91 2.07 -3.28 -12.74
N LEU A 92 1.51 -2.25 -12.10
CA LEU A 92 1.55 -0.88 -12.60
C LEU A 92 2.91 -0.22 -12.45
N SER A 93 3.58 -0.37 -11.30
CA SER A 93 4.73 0.51 -11.01
C SER A 93 5.96 -0.16 -10.43
N LYS A 94 5.92 -1.43 -10.01
CA LYS A 94 7.06 -2.05 -9.33
C LYS A 94 8.11 -2.56 -10.31
N GLY A 95 9.27 -1.91 -10.29
CA GLY A 95 10.41 -2.23 -11.14
C GLY A 95 10.28 -1.73 -12.58
N LYS A 96 11.41 -1.73 -13.29
CA LYS A 96 11.55 -1.14 -14.65
C LYS A 96 10.66 -1.81 -15.71
N SER A 97 10.20 -3.02 -15.50
CA SER A 97 9.33 -3.74 -16.45
C SER A 97 7.83 -3.58 -16.18
N SER A 98 7.45 -2.78 -15.20
CA SER A 98 6.05 -2.44 -14.89
C SER A 98 5.42 -1.52 -15.93
N LYS A 99 4.11 -1.49 -16.03
CA LYS A 99 3.40 -0.86 -17.15
C LYS A 99 3.59 0.65 -17.19
N LEU A 100 3.35 1.33 -16.08
CA LEU A 100 3.49 2.79 -16.01
C LEU A 100 4.95 3.22 -16.13
N TYR A 101 5.90 2.48 -15.50
CA TYR A 101 7.30 2.80 -15.62
C TYR A 101 7.76 2.72 -17.09
N LYS A 102 7.48 1.60 -17.77
CA LYS A 102 7.82 1.44 -19.18
C LYS A 102 7.20 2.52 -20.07
N LYS A 103 5.92 2.80 -19.85
CA LYS A 103 5.20 3.77 -20.67
C LYS A 103 5.72 5.18 -20.43
N LEU A 104 5.66 5.66 -19.18
CA LEU A 104 5.87 7.07 -18.85
C LEU A 104 7.34 7.45 -18.68
N VAL A 105 8.17 6.55 -18.13
CA VAL A 105 9.57 6.84 -17.83
C VAL A 105 10.49 6.42 -18.98
N ASP A 106 10.38 5.16 -19.43
CA ASP A 106 11.32 4.63 -20.44
C ASP A 106 10.98 5.07 -21.88
N ASN A 107 9.71 4.89 -22.30
CA ASN A 107 9.32 5.05 -23.69
C ASN A 107 8.98 6.51 -24.04
N GLN A 108 8.00 7.08 -23.33
CA GLN A 108 7.49 8.42 -23.61
C GLN A 108 8.34 9.53 -22.98
N LYS A 109 9.12 9.22 -21.94
CA LYS A 109 9.94 10.19 -21.20
C LYS A 109 9.14 11.39 -20.71
N MET A 110 7.93 11.13 -20.23
CA MET A 110 7.00 12.12 -19.71
C MET A 110 7.07 12.26 -18.19
N SER A 111 7.64 11.27 -17.51
CA SER A 111 7.72 11.24 -16.06
C SER A 111 9.14 10.96 -15.57
N LEU A 112 9.55 11.68 -14.52
CA LEU A 112 10.77 11.38 -13.75
C LEU A 112 10.59 10.13 -12.91
N GLN A 113 9.40 9.98 -12.33
CA GLN A 113 9.05 8.90 -11.43
C GLN A 113 7.55 8.63 -11.45
N VAL A 114 7.19 7.37 -11.42
CA VAL A 114 5.82 6.92 -11.21
C VAL A 114 5.78 5.82 -10.17
N ALA A 115 4.80 5.86 -9.27
CA ALA A 115 4.57 4.83 -8.26
C ALA A 115 3.07 4.59 -8.09
N ALA A 116 2.71 3.34 -7.82
CA ALA A 116 1.37 2.95 -7.40
C ALA A 116 1.49 2.04 -6.18
N PHE A 117 0.70 2.29 -5.15
CA PHE A 117 0.72 1.51 -3.92
C PHE A 117 -0.61 1.62 -3.16
N ASN A 118 -0.94 0.57 -2.41
CA ASN A 118 -2.01 0.58 -1.44
C ASN A 118 -1.42 0.84 -0.04
N MET A 119 -1.98 1.77 0.71
CA MET A 119 -1.45 2.13 2.04
C MET A 119 -1.69 1.04 3.10
N ASN A 120 -2.60 0.11 2.81
CA ASN A 120 -2.88 -1.06 3.67
C ASN A 120 -3.18 -0.72 5.13
N ASN A 121 -3.99 0.32 5.35
CA ASN A 121 -4.49 0.65 6.67
C ASN A 121 -5.53 -0.37 7.16
N GLU A 122 -5.79 -0.43 8.44
CA GLU A 122 -6.58 -1.47 9.07
C GLU A 122 -8.06 -1.46 8.67
N ASP A 123 -8.74 -0.32 8.80
CA ASP A 123 -10.19 -0.22 8.57
C ASP A 123 -10.56 0.17 7.13
N TYR A 124 -9.89 1.19 6.64
CA TYR A 124 -10.00 1.71 5.26
C TYR A 124 -8.62 2.05 4.77
N SER A 125 -8.39 1.81 3.51
CA SER A 125 -7.12 2.14 2.89
C SER A 125 -7.28 3.19 1.81
N THR A 126 -6.16 3.65 1.32
CA THR A 126 -6.06 4.55 0.17
C THR A 126 -5.10 3.93 -0.83
N TYR A 127 -5.59 3.72 -2.03
CA TYR A 127 -4.74 3.37 -3.17
C TYR A 127 -4.27 4.65 -3.84
N VAL A 128 -2.97 4.79 -4.01
CA VAL A 128 -2.36 5.99 -4.57
C VAL A 128 -1.59 5.66 -5.83
N ILE A 129 -1.79 6.45 -6.88
CA ILE A 129 -0.90 6.52 -8.03
C ILE A 129 -0.32 7.93 -8.04
N LEU A 130 1.00 8.03 -8.01
CA LEU A 130 1.70 9.31 -8.08
C LEU A 130 2.64 9.35 -9.28
N SER A 131 2.81 10.55 -9.84
CA SER A 131 3.76 10.78 -10.92
C SER A 131 4.33 12.19 -10.86
N LEU A 132 5.62 12.31 -11.16
CA LEU A 132 6.33 13.57 -11.28
C LEU A 132 6.62 13.84 -12.76
N PRO A 133 6.22 14.99 -13.32
CA PRO A 133 6.44 15.29 -14.72
C PRO A 133 7.93 15.45 -15.07
N LEU A 134 8.29 15.16 -16.31
CA LEU A 134 9.59 15.43 -16.89
C LEU A 134 9.45 16.52 -17.97
N GLY A 135 10.30 17.54 -17.89
CA GLY A 135 10.34 18.63 -18.87
C GLY A 135 9.04 19.44 -18.89
N GLU A 136 8.44 19.60 -20.07
CA GLU A 136 7.21 20.37 -20.29
C GLU A 136 5.92 19.54 -20.15
N THR A 137 6.02 18.29 -19.70
CA THR A 137 4.85 17.44 -19.50
C THR A 137 3.93 18.02 -18.42
N THR A 138 2.66 18.17 -18.75
CA THR A 138 1.67 18.68 -17.78
C THR A 138 1.14 17.60 -16.86
N LEU A 139 0.64 17.98 -15.69
CA LEU A 139 -0.02 17.04 -14.77
C LEU A 139 -1.24 16.39 -15.41
N SER A 140 -2.01 17.14 -16.21
CA SER A 140 -3.18 16.62 -16.93
C SER A 140 -2.82 15.57 -17.98
N THR A 141 -1.69 15.72 -18.64
CA THR A 141 -1.17 14.69 -19.58
C THR A 141 -0.83 13.41 -18.83
N LEU A 142 -0.15 13.51 -17.69
CA LEU A 142 0.17 12.34 -16.86
C LEU A 142 -1.09 11.63 -16.35
N VAL A 143 -2.12 12.39 -15.94
CA VAL A 143 -3.42 11.82 -15.54
C VAL A 143 -4.03 11.00 -16.67
N ALA A 144 -4.09 11.56 -17.89
CA ALA A 144 -4.67 10.88 -19.04
C ALA A 144 -3.93 9.58 -19.38
N GLU A 145 -2.60 9.61 -19.36
CA GLU A 145 -1.77 8.44 -19.65
C GLU A 145 -1.86 7.34 -18.57
N ILE A 146 -1.98 7.73 -17.29
CA ILE A 146 -2.23 6.81 -16.18
C ILE A 146 -3.62 6.18 -16.32
N ASP A 147 -4.64 6.99 -16.59
CA ASP A 147 -6.01 6.52 -16.76
C ASP A 147 -6.14 5.52 -17.91
N GLU A 148 -5.44 5.73 -19.02
CA GLU A 148 -5.39 4.77 -20.12
C GLU A 148 -4.89 3.39 -19.67
N GLU A 149 -3.80 3.33 -18.87
CA GLU A 149 -3.28 2.05 -18.36
C GLU A 149 -4.23 1.41 -17.33
N VAL A 150 -4.86 2.19 -16.48
CA VAL A 150 -5.86 1.68 -15.54
C VAL A 150 -7.08 1.14 -16.28
N GLU A 151 -7.56 1.83 -17.32
CA GLU A 151 -8.68 1.36 -18.14
C GLU A 151 -8.35 0.06 -18.88
N LYS A 152 -7.11 -0.17 -19.32
CA LYS A 152 -6.69 -1.46 -19.90
C LYS A 152 -6.89 -2.59 -18.90
N ILE A 153 -6.47 -2.43 -17.65
CA ILE A 153 -6.66 -3.47 -16.60
C ILE A 153 -8.15 -3.73 -16.34
N LYS A 154 -8.99 -2.71 -16.41
CA LYS A 154 -10.44 -2.83 -16.20
C LYS A 154 -11.15 -3.55 -17.35
N ASN A 155 -10.67 -3.39 -18.57
CA ASN A 155 -11.34 -3.88 -19.77
C ASN A 155 -10.76 -5.19 -20.30
N GLU A 156 -9.49 -5.46 -20.06
CA GLU A 156 -8.77 -6.62 -20.57
C GLU A 156 -8.17 -7.44 -19.43
N LEU A 157 -8.01 -8.74 -19.66
CA LEU A 157 -7.19 -9.57 -18.76
C LEU A 157 -5.72 -9.26 -19.01
N ILE A 158 -4.93 -9.07 -17.95
CA ILE A 158 -3.48 -8.96 -18.09
C ILE A 158 -2.94 -10.21 -18.81
N SER A 159 -1.83 -10.07 -19.54
CA SER A 159 -1.25 -11.20 -20.27
C SER A 159 -0.85 -12.34 -19.34
N GLU A 160 -0.91 -13.58 -19.82
CA GLU A 160 -0.43 -14.74 -19.03
C GLU A 160 1.02 -14.59 -18.60
N LYS A 161 1.85 -14.03 -19.47
CA LYS A 161 3.26 -13.74 -19.18
C LYS A 161 3.42 -12.76 -18.03
N ASP A 162 2.64 -11.67 -18.00
CA ASP A 162 2.70 -10.68 -16.93
C ASP A 162 2.15 -11.29 -15.62
N TYR A 163 1.09 -12.07 -15.71
CA TYR A 163 0.52 -12.77 -14.56
C TYR A 163 1.52 -13.73 -13.92
N GLN A 164 2.15 -14.60 -14.71
CA GLN A 164 3.18 -15.51 -14.21
C GLN A 164 4.37 -14.76 -13.59
N LYS A 165 4.77 -13.64 -14.19
CA LYS A 165 5.80 -12.78 -13.61
C LYS A 165 5.41 -12.25 -12.24
N LEU A 166 4.16 -11.79 -12.06
CA LEU A 166 3.66 -11.32 -10.76
C LEU A 166 3.69 -12.43 -9.72
N GLN A 167 3.22 -13.63 -10.07
CA GLN A 167 3.24 -14.79 -9.17
C GLN A 167 4.67 -15.09 -8.68
N ASN A 168 5.63 -15.14 -9.59
CA ASN A 168 7.04 -15.39 -9.26
C ASN A 168 7.63 -14.27 -8.40
N GLN A 169 7.24 -13.03 -8.63
CA GLN A 169 7.71 -11.88 -7.87
C GLN A 169 7.19 -11.92 -6.43
N PHE A 170 5.91 -12.19 -6.21
CA PHE A 170 5.35 -12.34 -4.86
C PHE A 170 5.98 -13.51 -4.11
N GLU A 171 6.21 -14.64 -4.76
CA GLU A 171 6.91 -15.76 -4.15
C GLU A 171 8.33 -15.40 -3.72
N SER A 172 9.09 -14.74 -4.59
CA SER A 172 10.46 -14.28 -4.28
C SER A 172 10.49 -13.29 -3.13
N GLU A 173 9.54 -12.35 -3.09
CA GLU A 173 9.44 -11.35 -2.03
C GLU A 173 9.06 -11.98 -0.70
N PHE A 174 8.09 -12.88 -0.70
CA PHE A 174 7.67 -13.63 0.48
C PHE A 174 8.83 -14.44 1.08
N VAL A 175 9.54 -15.20 0.24
CA VAL A 175 10.72 -15.95 0.67
C VAL A 175 11.79 -15.03 1.22
N SER A 176 12.06 -13.91 0.55
CA SER A 176 13.08 -12.95 0.99
C SER A 176 12.72 -12.25 2.30
N ALA A 177 11.45 -11.88 2.49
CA ALA A 177 10.97 -11.26 3.72
C ALA A 177 11.13 -12.18 4.94
N ASN A 178 10.93 -13.48 4.75
CA ASN A 178 11.01 -14.49 5.79
C ASN A 178 12.35 -15.26 5.81
N ALA A 179 13.37 -14.82 5.07
CA ALA A 179 14.66 -15.49 4.98
C ALA A 179 15.56 -15.31 6.22
N ASN A 180 15.19 -14.41 7.12
CA ASN A 180 15.96 -14.15 8.33
C ASN A 180 15.05 -14.02 9.57
N ILE A 181 15.64 -14.19 10.73
CA ILE A 181 14.94 -14.20 12.02
C ILE A 181 14.20 -12.88 12.27
N ALA A 182 14.79 -11.74 11.92
CA ALA A 182 14.15 -10.43 12.11
C ALA A 182 12.90 -10.27 11.23
N GLY A 183 12.96 -10.76 9.99
CA GLY A 183 11.81 -10.77 9.08
C GLY A 183 10.65 -11.62 9.63
N ILE A 184 10.96 -12.83 10.09
CA ILE A 184 9.96 -13.71 10.71
C ILE A 184 9.34 -13.05 11.95
N ALA A 185 10.16 -12.48 12.84
CA ALA A 185 9.68 -11.81 14.05
C ALA A 185 8.74 -10.64 13.70
N ASN A 186 9.11 -9.84 12.70
CA ASN A 186 8.30 -8.71 12.24
C ASN A 186 6.96 -9.18 11.63
N SER A 187 7.00 -10.19 10.76
CA SER A 187 5.78 -10.75 10.15
C SER A 187 4.83 -11.31 11.21
N LEU A 188 5.33 -12.05 12.19
CA LEU A 188 4.51 -12.59 13.29
C LEU A 188 3.89 -11.48 14.14
N ALA A 189 4.63 -10.41 14.44
CA ALA A 189 4.11 -9.25 15.16
C ALA A 189 3.01 -8.54 14.37
N GLU A 190 3.20 -8.39 13.06
CA GLU A 190 2.23 -7.76 12.16
C GLU A 190 0.95 -8.60 12.03
N TYR A 191 1.06 -9.91 11.83
CA TYR A 191 -0.11 -10.79 11.76
C TYR A 191 -0.88 -10.78 13.09
N TYR A 192 -0.18 -10.86 14.20
CA TYR A 192 -0.84 -10.77 15.50
C TYR A 192 -1.57 -9.43 15.70
N ALA A 193 -0.94 -8.31 15.30
CA ALA A 193 -1.48 -6.97 15.48
C ALA A 193 -2.72 -6.69 14.63
N PHE A 194 -2.70 -7.12 13.37
CA PHE A 194 -3.64 -6.65 12.35
C PHE A 194 -4.60 -7.71 11.81
N TYR A 195 -4.42 -8.99 12.21
CA TYR A 195 -5.24 -10.11 11.74
C TYR A 195 -5.80 -10.92 12.90
N ASP A 196 -6.30 -10.23 13.93
CA ASP A 196 -6.97 -10.82 15.10
C ASP A 196 -6.14 -11.90 15.82
N GLY A 197 -4.82 -11.71 15.88
CA GLY A 197 -3.89 -12.66 16.49
C GLY A 197 -3.57 -13.90 15.63
N ASN A 198 -4.04 -13.94 14.39
CA ASN A 198 -3.79 -15.09 13.49
C ASN A 198 -2.37 -15.07 12.92
N THR A 199 -1.42 -15.61 13.68
CA THR A 199 -0.02 -15.77 13.26
C THR A 199 0.19 -16.89 12.24
N ASP A 200 -0.77 -17.80 12.05
CA ASP A 200 -0.68 -18.89 11.07
C ASP A 200 -0.72 -18.38 9.63
N LEU A 201 -1.18 -17.13 9.43
CA LEU A 201 -1.08 -16.44 8.14
C LEU A 201 0.32 -16.43 7.55
N ILE A 202 1.39 -16.51 8.37
CA ILE A 202 2.77 -16.63 7.84
C ILE A 202 2.94 -17.85 6.93
N ASN A 203 2.13 -18.90 7.12
CA ASN A 203 2.17 -20.12 6.31
C ASN A 203 1.19 -20.09 5.13
N GLU A 204 0.17 -19.23 5.18
CA GLU A 204 -0.94 -19.21 4.22
C GLU A 204 -0.86 -18.06 3.22
N GLU A 205 -0.16 -16.98 3.56
CA GLU A 205 -0.22 -15.72 2.80
C GLU A 205 0.26 -15.88 1.35
N LEU A 206 1.29 -16.69 1.12
CA LEU A 206 1.75 -16.98 -0.23
C LEU A 206 0.66 -17.64 -1.08
N ASP A 207 -0.07 -18.60 -0.51
CA ASP A 207 -1.15 -19.28 -1.20
C ASP A 207 -2.34 -18.36 -1.45
N LEU A 208 -2.62 -17.43 -0.53
CA LEU A 208 -3.62 -16.39 -0.74
C LEU A 208 -3.27 -15.50 -1.95
N TYR A 209 -2.01 -15.06 -2.09
CA TYR A 209 -1.55 -14.31 -3.27
C TYR A 209 -1.57 -15.17 -4.54
N LYS A 210 -1.14 -16.42 -4.48
CA LYS A 210 -1.19 -17.36 -5.62
C LYS A 210 -2.62 -17.69 -6.07
N SER A 211 -3.59 -17.58 -5.17
CA SER A 211 -5.01 -17.78 -5.49
C SER A 211 -5.66 -16.63 -6.27
N ILE A 212 -4.99 -15.46 -6.35
CA ILE A 212 -5.52 -14.30 -7.08
C ILE A 212 -5.44 -14.57 -8.57
N SER A 213 -6.59 -14.58 -9.23
CA SER A 213 -6.68 -14.79 -10.67
C SER A 213 -6.56 -13.50 -11.48
N ARG A 214 -6.33 -13.61 -12.77
CA ARG A 214 -6.38 -12.48 -13.71
C ARG A 214 -7.74 -11.78 -13.72
N GLU A 215 -8.80 -12.55 -13.51
CA GLU A 215 -10.17 -12.02 -13.38
C GLU A 215 -10.35 -11.21 -12.09
N ASP A 216 -9.82 -11.67 -10.96
CA ASP A 216 -9.85 -10.90 -9.70
C ASP A 216 -9.18 -9.53 -9.89
N ILE A 217 -8.03 -9.48 -10.57
CA ILE A 217 -7.31 -8.25 -10.88
C ILE A 217 -8.22 -7.28 -11.65
N ARG A 218 -8.88 -7.77 -12.71
CA ARG A 218 -9.81 -6.97 -13.51
C ARG A 218 -11.01 -6.48 -12.70
N GLN A 219 -11.63 -7.35 -11.92
CA GLN A 219 -12.82 -7.01 -11.14
C GLN A 219 -12.53 -5.99 -10.03
N VAL A 220 -11.41 -6.15 -9.34
CA VAL A 220 -11.00 -5.20 -8.29
C VAL A 220 -10.61 -3.85 -8.87
N ALA A 221 -9.93 -3.82 -10.03
CA ALA A 221 -9.67 -2.57 -10.73
C ALA A 221 -10.98 -1.85 -11.10
N ARG A 222 -11.97 -2.57 -11.63
CA ARG A 222 -13.31 -2.03 -11.94
C ARG A 222 -14.03 -1.50 -10.71
N LYS A 223 -13.86 -2.16 -9.58
CA LYS A 223 -14.56 -1.81 -8.34
C LYS A 223 -14.01 -0.53 -7.70
N TYR A 224 -12.70 -0.32 -7.73
CA TYR A 224 -12.05 0.73 -6.93
C TYR A 224 -11.36 1.82 -7.75
N LEU A 225 -10.84 1.53 -8.94
CA LEU A 225 -10.01 2.48 -9.68
C LEU A 225 -10.83 3.25 -10.72
N ASN A 226 -11.86 3.95 -10.27
CA ASN A 226 -12.75 4.71 -11.13
C ASN A 226 -12.44 6.20 -11.08
N THR A 227 -12.39 6.84 -12.25
CA THR A 227 -12.08 8.27 -12.38
C THR A 227 -13.06 9.16 -11.62
N ASN A 228 -14.33 8.78 -11.54
CA ASN A 228 -15.37 9.49 -10.80
C ASN A 228 -15.44 9.15 -9.30
N GLN A 229 -14.47 8.45 -8.75
CA GLN A 229 -14.42 8.01 -7.34
C GLN A 229 -13.03 8.22 -6.74
N ARG A 230 -12.39 9.34 -7.08
CA ARG A 230 -11.01 9.63 -6.62
C ARG A 230 -10.81 11.09 -6.26
N LEU A 231 -9.73 11.32 -5.51
CA LEU A 231 -9.10 12.63 -5.37
C LEU A 231 -7.98 12.76 -6.42
N GLU A 232 -7.97 13.85 -7.17
CA GLU A 232 -6.87 14.33 -7.98
C GLU A 232 -6.21 15.50 -7.24
N LEU A 233 -5.06 15.24 -6.62
CA LEU A 233 -4.32 16.26 -5.89
C LEU A 233 -3.12 16.72 -6.73
N HIS A 234 -3.13 18.00 -7.10
CA HIS A 234 -1.97 18.70 -7.64
C HIS A 234 -1.11 19.18 -6.48
N TYR A 235 0.06 18.60 -6.30
CA TYR A 235 1.03 19.00 -5.30
C TYR A 235 2.08 19.88 -5.96
N LEU A 236 2.06 21.16 -5.63
CA LEU A 236 2.70 22.24 -6.40
C LEU A 236 3.78 22.95 -5.58
N PRO A 237 4.85 23.45 -6.24
CA PRO A 237 5.76 24.39 -5.61
C PRO A 237 5.01 25.65 -5.18
N GLU A 238 5.38 26.23 -4.02
CA GLU A 238 4.79 27.47 -3.53
C GLU A 238 4.92 28.63 -4.56
N SER A 239 5.98 28.62 -5.36
CA SER A 239 6.20 29.59 -6.45
C SER A 239 5.13 29.56 -7.56
N GLN A 240 4.31 28.51 -7.64
CA GLN A 240 3.20 28.40 -8.60
C GLN A 240 1.85 28.84 -8.01
N LYS A 241 1.85 29.28 -6.76
CA LYS A 241 0.64 29.79 -6.12
C LYS A 241 0.30 31.15 -6.70
N GLU A 242 -0.83 31.25 -7.38
CA GLU A 242 -1.35 32.53 -7.82
C GLU A 242 -1.70 33.39 -6.60
N GLU A 243 -1.17 34.62 -6.54
CA GLU A 243 -1.63 35.60 -5.58
C GLU A 243 -3.09 35.95 -5.90
N LYS A 244 -4.00 35.53 -5.01
CA LYS A 244 -5.42 35.89 -5.09
C LYS A 244 -5.68 37.23 -4.42
#